data_3a61ab87d350544d18af27595032b027
#
_entry.id   3a61ab87d350544d18af27595032b027
#
_cell.length_a   1.000
_cell.length_b   1.000
_cell.length_c   1.000
_cell.angle_alpha   90.00
_cell.angle_beta   90.00
_cell.angle_gamma   90.00
#
_symmetry.space_group_name_H-M   'P 1'
#
loop_
_entity.id
_entity.type
_entity.pdbx_description
1 polymer ?
#
loop_
_entity_poly.entity_id
_entity_poly.type
_entity_poly.pdbx_seq_one_letter_code
_entity_poly.pdbx_strand_id
1 'polypeptide(L)'
;MGGDFGPSVTVPAALQALNSNSQLTLLLVGNPDAITPLLAKADFEQRSRLQIIPAQSVIASDARPSQAIRASRGSSMRVALELVKEGRAQACVSAGNTGALMGLAKLLLKPLEGIERPALVTVLPHQQKGKTVVLDLGANVDCDSTMLVQFAIMGSVLAEEVVEIPNPRVALLNIGEEE
;
A
#
# COMPACT_ATOMS: atom_id res chain seq x y z
N MET A 1 -11.68 3.03 -4.32
CA MET A 1 -12.50 2.35 -5.37
C MET A 1 -12.23 0.84 -5.43
N GLY A 2 -11.06 0.38 -5.04
CA GLY A 2 -10.74 -1.05 -5.01
C GLY A 2 -11.24 -1.76 -3.74
N GLY A 3 -10.99 -3.08 -3.66
CA GLY A 3 -11.48 -3.98 -2.62
C GLY A 3 -12.87 -4.54 -2.91
N ASP A 4 -13.29 -5.53 -2.14
CA ASP A 4 -14.52 -6.30 -2.39
C ASP A 4 -15.79 -5.45 -2.24
N PHE A 5 -15.75 -4.43 -1.38
CA PHE A 5 -16.89 -3.57 -1.08
C PHE A 5 -16.72 -2.13 -1.57
N GLY A 6 -15.57 -1.79 -2.13
CA GLY A 6 -15.30 -0.48 -2.72
C GLY A 6 -15.54 0.72 -1.80
N PRO A 7 -16.12 1.82 -2.32
CA PRO A 7 -16.32 3.06 -1.57
C PRO A 7 -17.20 2.93 -0.32
N SER A 8 -18.12 1.96 -0.29
CA SER A 8 -19.02 1.75 0.86
C SER A 8 -18.29 1.39 2.16
N VAL A 9 -17.08 0.84 2.05
CA VAL A 9 -16.20 0.54 3.19
C VAL A 9 -15.05 1.55 3.27
N THR A 10 -14.42 1.89 2.15
CA THR A 10 -13.22 2.74 2.19
C THR A 10 -13.52 4.19 2.59
N VAL A 11 -14.69 4.74 2.23
CA VAL A 11 -15.05 6.11 2.63
C VAL A 11 -15.35 6.21 4.13
N PRO A 12 -16.19 5.35 4.75
CA PRO A 12 -16.34 5.33 6.20
C PRO A 12 -15.02 5.12 6.96
N ALA A 13 -14.15 4.22 6.49
CA ALA A 13 -12.83 4.01 7.08
C ALA A 13 -11.96 5.29 7.01
N ALA A 14 -12.00 6.03 5.90
CA ALA A 14 -11.31 7.30 5.76
C ALA A 14 -11.82 8.35 6.76
N LEU A 15 -13.14 8.46 6.96
CA LEU A 15 -13.71 9.36 7.96
C LEU A 15 -13.30 8.96 9.38
N GLN A 16 -13.26 7.67 9.69
CA GLN A 16 -12.78 7.18 10.98
C GLN A 16 -11.29 7.51 11.19
N ALA A 17 -10.45 7.37 10.17
CA ALA A 17 -9.03 7.72 10.24
C ALA A 17 -8.82 9.21 10.52
N LEU A 18 -9.62 10.09 9.91
CA LEU A 18 -9.60 11.54 10.18
C LEU A 18 -9.96 11.87 11.62
N ASN A 19 -10.90 11.12 12.23
CA ASN A 19 -11.24 11.29 13.64
C ASN A 19 -10.11 10.85 14.58
N SER A 20 -9.38 9.80 14.19
CA SER A 20 -8.31 9.24 15.01
C SER A 20 -7.01 10.04 14.92
N ASN A 21 -6.84 10.88 13.88
CA ASN A 21 -5.62 11.65 13.67
C ASN A 21 -5.95 13.05 13.10
N SER A 22 -5.77 14.08 13.93
CA SER A 22 -6.05 15.47 13.57
C SER A 22 -5.08 16.07 12.55
N GLN A 23 -3.89 15.49 12.38
CA GLN A 23 -2.90 15.95 11.40
C GLN A 23 -3.08 15.31 10.01
N LEU A 24 -3.95 14.31 9.91
CA LEU A 24 -4.19 13.60 8.65
C LEU A 24 -5.04 14.43 7.70
N THR A 25 -4.62 14.51 6.45
CA THR A 25 -5.43 14.97 5.31
C THR A 25 -5.54 13.85 4.29
N LEU A 26 -6.67 13.73 3.61
CA LEU A 26 -6.96 12.62 2.72
C LEU A 26 -7.35 13.08 1.31
N LEU A 27 -6.76 12.44 0.31
CA LEU A 27 -7.15 12.52 -1.09
C LEU A 27 -7.89 11.23 -1.46
N LEU A 28 -9.22 11.29 -1.58
CA LEU A 28 -10.05 10.15 -1.99
C LEU A 28 -10.07 10.07 -3.52
N VAL A 29 -9.37 9.08 -4.06
CA VAL A 29 -9.23 8.93 -5.51
C VAL A 29 -10.29 7.97 -6.07
N GLY A 30 -11.16 8.44 -6.95
CA GLY A 30 -12.20 7.59 -7.53
C GLY A 30 -13.27 8.32 -8.30
N ASN A 31 -14.41 7.65 -8.52
CA ASN A 31 -15.59 8.26 -9.12
C ASN A 31 -16.28 9.19 -8.12
N PRO A 32 -16.37 10.50 -8.38
CA PRO A 32 -17.04 11.45 -7.49
C PRO A 32 -18.50 11.11 -7.20
N ASP A 33 -19.23 10.59 -8.18
CA ASP A 33 -20.65 10.23 -8.02
C ASP A 33 -20.85 9.08 -7.02
N ALA A 34 -19.86 8.18 -6.93
CA ALA A 34 -19.89 7.08 -5.98
C ALA A 34 -19.38 7.49 -4.57
N ILE A 35 -18.50 8.49 -4.48
CA ILE A 35 -17.87 8.90 -3.22
C ILE A 35 -18.74 9.96 -2.51
N THR A 36 -19.22 10.98 -3.23
CA THR A 36 -19.90 12.15 -2.65
C THR A 36 -21.09 11.79 -1.76
N PRO A 37 -22.00 10.87 -2.14
CA PRO A 37 -23.13 10.51 -1.28
C PRO A 37 -22.70 9.91 0.06
N LEU A 38 -21.57 9.19 0.10
CA LEU A 38 -21.04 8.54 1.29
C LEU A 38 -20.43 9.55 2.28
N LEU A 39 -20.08 10.74 1.81
CA LEU A 39 -19.61 11.84 2.63
C LEU A 39 -20.74 12.68 3.26
N ALA A 40 -22.00 12.33 3.05
CA ALA A 40 -23.13 13.08 3.61
C ALA A 40 -23.09 13.17 5.14
N LYS A 41 -22.51 12.15 5.81
CA LYS A 41 -22.34 12.10 7.27
C LYS A 41 -21.07 12.77 7.78
N ALA A 42 -20.17 13.21 6.90
CA ALA A 42 -18.94 13.88 7.28
C ALA A 42 -19.25 15.26 7.87
N ASP A 43 -18.66 15.57 9.01
CA ASP A 43 -18.75 16.89 9.61
C ASP A 43 -17.86 17.93 8.89
N PHE A 44 -17.91 19.18 9.36
CA PHE A 44 -17.17 20.28 8.75
C PHE A 44 -15.64 20.07 8.85
N GLU A 45 -15.16 19.59 9.99
CA GLU A 45 -13.72 19.36 10.21
C GLU A 45 -13.18 18.24 9.32
N GLN A 46 -13.88 17.12 9.21
CA GLN A 46 -13.53 16.03 8.30
C GLN A 46 -13.51 16.51 6.84
N ARG A 47 -14.52 17.28 6.42
CA ARG A 47 -14.62 17.82 5.05
C ARG A 47 -13.48 18.78 4.72
N SER A 48 -13.02 19.60 5.69
CA SER A 48 -11.91 20.53 5.48
C SER A 48 -10.58 19.84 5.22
N ARG A 49 -10.43 18.59 5.70
CA ARG A 49 -9.22 17.76 5.57
C ARG A 49 -9.35 16.66 4.50
N LEU A 50 -10.38 16.73 3.65
CA LEU A 50 -10.67 15.73 2.65
C LEU A 50 -10.88 16.36 1.27
N GLN A 51 -10.24 15.80 0.25
CA GLN A 51 -10.44 16.18 -1.16
C GLN A 51 -10.76 14.96 -2.00
N ILE A 52 -11.73 15.07 -2.91
CA ILE A 52 -11.99 14.05 -3.93
C ILE A 52 -11.15 14.34 -5.17
N ILE A 53 -10.39 13.35 -5.61
CA ILE A 53 -9.62 13.39 -6.86
C ILE A 53 -10.31 12.45 -7.86
N PRO A 54 -10.83 12.97 -8.97
CA PRO A 54 -11.53 12.15 -9.96
C PRO A 54 -10.62 11.10 -10.61
N ALA A 55 -11.17 9.90 -10.83
CA ALA A 55 -10.54 8.85 -11.61
C ALA A 55 -11.56 8.26 -12.59
N GLN A 56 -11.08 7.90 -13.78
CA GLN A 56 -11.93 7.45 -14.90
C GLN A 56 -12.29 5.97 -14.83
N SER A 57 -11.45 5.17 -14.17
CA SER A 57 -11.59 3.72 -14.14
C SER A 57 -11.09 3.11 -12.83
N VAL A 58 -11.36 1.82 -12.65
CA VAL A 58 -10.93 1.00 -11.51
C VAL A 58 -10.25 -0.25 -12.05
N ILE A 59 -9.16 -0.69 -11.42
CA ILE A 59 -8.55 -1.97 -11.70
C ILE A 59 -9.34 -3.05 -10.96
N ALA A 60 -9.82 -4.06 -11.68
CA ALA A 60 -10.54 -5.19 -11.09
C ALA A 60 -9.63 -6.01 -10.16
N SER A 61 -10.21 -6.55 -9.08
CA SER A 61 -9.46 -7.30 -8.06
C SER A 61 -8.85 -8.59 -8.62
N ASP A 62 -9.47 -9.20 -9.61
CA ASP A 62 -9.07 -10.43 -10.29
C ASP A 62 -8.23 -10.19 -11.56
N ALA A 63 -7.96 -8.95 -11.91
CA ALA A 63 -7.18 -8.63 -13.10
C ALA A 63 -5.74 -9.15 -12.98
N ARG A 64 -5.24 -9.77 -14.06
CA ARG A 64 -3.82 -10.17 -14.13
C ARG A 64 -2.92 -8.93 -14.02
N PRO A 65 -1.92 -8.89 -13.13
CA PRO A 65 -1.11 -7.69 -12.88
C PRO A 65 -0.52 -7.06 -14.14
N SER A 66 -0.01 -7.87 -15.09
CA SER A 66 0.57 -7.37 -16.33
C SER A 66 -0.45 -6.68 -17.24
N GLN A 67 -1.70 -7.15 -17.28
CA GLN A 67 -2.78 -6.53 -18.03
C GLN A 67 -3.28 -5.26 -17.32
N ALA A 68 -3.45 -5.35 -16.00
CA ALA A 68 -3.84 -4.23 -15.16
C ALA A 68 -2.88 -3.03 -15.28
N ILE A 69 -1.58 -3.28 -15.29
CA ILE A 69 -0.55 -2.23 -15.46
C ILE A 69 -0.68 -1.56 -16.83
N ARG A 70 -0.86 -2.33 -17.91
CA ARG A 70 -1.00 -1.77 -19.27
C ARG A 70 -2.27 -0.93 -19.43
N ALA A 71 -3.38 -1.36 -18.83
CA ALA A 71 -4.68 -0.71 -18.91
C ALA A 71 -4.92 0.32 -17.77
N SER A 72 -3.90 0.63 -16.96
CA SER A 72 -4.05 1.42 -15.73
C SER A 72 -4.29 2.92 -15.93
N ARG A 73 -4.10 3.45 -17.15
CA ARG A 73 -4.20 4.90 -17.39
C ARG A 73 -5.57 5.44 -16.94
N GLY A 74 -5.53 6.46 -16.08
CA GLY A 74 -6.73 7.07 -15.50
C GLY A 74 -7.42 6.22 -14.43
N SER A 75 -6.88 5.06 -14.04
CA SER A 75 -7.43 4.28 -12.94
C SER A 75 -7.15 4.93 -11.58
N SER A 76 -8.06 4.73 -10.63
CA SER A 76 -7.93 5.27 -9.27
C SER A 76 -6.62 4.87 -8.58
N MET A 77 -6.17 3.63 -8.78
CA MET A 77 -4.91 3.14 -8.23
C MET A 77 -3.69 3.88 -8.83
N ARG A 78 -3.67 4.05 -10.14
CA ARG A 78 -2.58 4.77 -10.81
C ARG A 78 -2.56 6.24 -10.43
N VAL A 79 -3.72 6.92 -10.45
CA VAL A 79 -3.82 8.33 -10.04
C VAL A 79 -3.35 8.51 -8.59
N ALA A 80 -3.72 7.62 -7.66
CA ALA A 80 -3.26 7.69 -6.28
C ALA A 80 -1.72 7.59 -6.16
N LEU A 81 -1.07 6.72 -6.93
CA LEU A 81 0.39 6.61 -6.96
C LEU A 81 1.06 7.82 -7.65
N GLU A 82 0.42 8.38 -8.68
CA GLU A 82 0.90 9.60 -9.34
C GLU A 82 0.89 10.78 -8.37
N LEU A 83 -0.12 10.91 -7.50
CA LEU A 83 -0.16 11.94 -6.45
C LEU A 83 1.01 11.80 -5.45
N VAL A 84 1.43 10.58 -5.12
CA VAL A 84 2.63 10.35 -4.30
C VAL A 84 3.89 10.75 -5.07
N LYS A 85 4.00 10.33 -6.32
CA LYS A 85 5.13 10.70 -7.19
C LYS A 85 5.31 12.21 -7.34
N GLU A 86 4.20 12.94 -7.42
CA GLU A 86 4.16 14.40 -7.55
C GLU A 86 4.39 15.14 -6.22
N GLY A 87 4.56 14.42 -5.11
CA GLY A 87 4.73 15.00 -3.77
C GLY A 87 3.44 15.61 -3.18
N ARG A 88 2.29 15.40 -3.80
CA ARG A 88 0.97 15.86 -3.34
C ARG A 88 0.41 15.00 -2.22
N ALA A 89 0.89 13.78 -2.08
CA ALA A 89 0.62 12.87 -0.97
C ALA A 89 1.93 12.21 -0.51
N GLN A 90 2.04 11.87 0.76
CA GLN A 90 3.20 11.20 1.34
C GLN A 90 3.06 9.67 1.33
N ALA A 91 1.82 9.17 1.21
CA ALA A 91 1.54 7.74 1.18
C ALA A 91 0.31 7.44 0.32
N CYS A 92 0.20 6.19 -0.14
CA CYS A 92 -0.96 5.66 -0.85
C CYS A 92 -1.47 4.42 -0.10
N VAL A 93 -2.78 4.36 0.15
CA VAL A 93 -3.46 3.21 0.74
C VAL A 93 -4.45 2.65 -0.28
N SER A 94 -4.40 1.36 -0.52
CA SER A 94 -5.30 0.67 -1.46
C SER A 94 -5.71 -0.69 -0.91
N ALA A 95 -7.00 -0.99 -0.99
CA ALA A 95 -7.56 -2.32 -0.74
C ALA A 95 -7.79 -3.12 -2.05
N GLY A 96 -7.27 -2.63 -3.18
CA GLY A 96 -7.42 -3.26 -4.49
C GLY A 96 -6.40 -4.35 -4.79
N ASN A 97 -6.24 -4.66 -6.06
CA ASN A 97 -5.34 -5.71 -6.56
C ASN A 97 -3.88 -5.46 -6.15
N THR A 98 -3.33 -6.33 -5.31
CA THR A 98 -1.99 -6.20 -4.73
C THR A 98 -0.89 -6.24 -5.78
N GLY A 99 -0.97 -7.17 -6.74
CA GLY A 99 0.03 -7.30 -7.80
C GLY A 99 0.06 -6.09 -8.75
N ALA A 100 -1.12 -5.52 -9.03
CA ALA A 100 -1.23 -4.28 -9.80
C ALA A 100 -0.66 -3.08 -9.03
N LEU A 101 -0.96 -2.97 -7.73
CA LEU A 101 -0.43 -1.90 -6.88
C LEU A 101 1.10 -1.93 -6.83
N MET A 102 1.69 -3.10 -6.58
CA MET A 102 3.13 -3.27 -6.54
C MET A 102 3.81 -2.98 -7.88
N GLY A 103 3.26 -3.52 -8.96
CA GLY A 103 3.80 -3.30 -10.29
C GLY A 103 3.71 -1.83 -10.73
N LEU A 104 2.62 -1.15 -10.42
CA LEU A 104 2.46 0.29 -10.68
C LEU A 104 3.37 1.13 -9.78
N ALA A 105 3.51 0.78 -8.50
CA ALA A 105 4.42 1.48 -7.59
C ALA A 105 5.87 1.36 -8.08
N LYS A 106 6.31 0.15 -8.45
CA LYS A 106 7.64 -0.06 -9.05
C LYS A 106 7.85 0.78 -10.31
N LEU A 107 6.84 0.86 -11.18
CA LEU A 107 6.92 1.60 -12.45
C LEU A 107 6.97 3.12 -12.24
N LEU A 108 6.12 3.64 -11.35
CA LEU A 108 5.89 5.09 -11.20
C LEU A 108 6.85 5.73 -10.20
N LEU A 109 7.04 5.10 -9.03
CA LEU A 109 7.86 5.63 -7.95
C LEU A 109 9.33 5.23 -8.11
N LYS A 110 9.59 4.11 -8.75
CA LYS A 110 10.88 3.44 -8.90
C LYS A 110 11.47 2.98 -7.56
N PRO A 111 12.20 1.86 -7.53
CA PRO A 111 12.97 1.45 -6.36
C PRO A 111 14.14 2.41 -6.10
N LEU A 112 14.65 2.39 -4.87
CA LEU A 112 15.92 3.02 -4.52
C LEU A 112 17.07 2.33 -5.25
N GLU A 113 18.18 3.03 -5.44
CA GLU A 113 19.39 2.45 -6.00
C GLU A 113 19.87 1.25 -5.17
N GLY A 114 20.20 0.15 -5.83
CA GLY A 114 20.56 -1.10 -5.18
C GLY A 114 19.39 -2.00 -4.78
N ILE A 115 18.14 -1.58 -4.97
CA ILE A 115 16.93 -2.40 -4.73
C ILE A 115 16.27 -2.74 -6.06
N GLU A 116 16.20 -4.01 -6.41
CA GLU A 116 15.64 -4.45 -7.70
C GLU A 116 14.12 -4.54 -7.68
N ARG A 117 13.55 -4.99 -6.57
CA ARG A 117 12.10 -5.20 -6.43
C ARG A 117 11.58 -4.76 -5.06
N PRO A 118 10.36 -4.21 -5.00
CA PRO A 118 9.67 -4.02 -3.74
C PRO A 118 9.28 -5.38 -3.13
N ALA A 119 9.08 -5.42 -1.82
CA ALA A 119 8.58 -6.57 -1.08
C ALA A 119 7.31 -6.24 -0.32
N LEU A 120 6.44 -7.23 -0.12
CA LEU A 120 5.35 -7.12 0.84
C LEU A 120 5.89 -7.37 2.24
N VAL A 121 5.56 -6.46 3.15
CA VAL A 121 6.05 -6.52 4.53
C VAL A 121 4.90 -6.52 5.52
N THR A 122 5.06 -7.26 6.60
CA THR A 122 4.19 -7.16 7.78
C THR A 122 4.99 -7.23 9.07
N VAL A 123 4.36 -6.80 10.16
CA VAL A 123 4.92 -6.89 11.50
C VAL A 123 4.07 -7.86 12.31
N LEU A 124 4.63 -9.00 12.67
CA LEU A 124 3.97 -10.03 13.47
C LEU A 124 4.29 -9.85 14.96
N PRO A 125 3.29 -9.99 15.85
CA PRO A 125 3.53 -9.99 17.28
C PRO A 125 4.13 -11.33 17.74
N HIS A 126 4.98 -11.29 18.75
CA HIS A 126 5.44 -12.50 19.43
C HIS A 126 4.42 -12.97 20.47
N GLN A 127 4.46 -14.26 20.83
CA GLN A 127 3.72 -14.77 21.99
C GLN A 127 4.17 -14.10 23.30
N GLN A 128 5.48 -13.86 23.43
CA GLN A 128 6.07 -13.02 24.47
C GLN A 128 6.25 -11.62 23.88
N LYS A 129 6.22 -10.57 24.68
CA LYS A 129 6.34 -9.19 24.24
C LYS A 129 7.45 -9.00 23.20
N GLY A 130 7.10 -8.51 22.02
CA GLY A 130 8.03 -8.26 20.91
C GLY A 130 7.33 -8.28 19.55
N LYS A 131 8.11 -7.98 18.50
CA LYS A 131 7.65 -7.90 17.12
C LYS A 131 8.67 -8.52 16.19
N THR A 132 8.22 -9.12 15.09
CA THR A 132 9.06 -9.60 13.98
C THR A 132 8.58 -8.97 12.69
N VAL A 133 9.50 -8.35 11.97
CA VAL A 133 9.26 -7.88 10.60
C VAL A 133 9.48 -9.05 9.65
N VAL A 134 8.49 -9.36 8.82
CA VAL A 134 8.55 -10.47 7.83
C VAL A 134 8.44 -9.89 6.42
N LEU A 135 9.40 -10.25 5.56
CA LEU A 135 9.48 -9.96 4.13
C LEU A 135 9.92 -11.25 3.40
N ASP A 136 9.53 -11.55 2.23
CA ASP A 136 8.45 -11.05 1.41
C ASP A 136 7.23 -11.94 1.60
N LEU A 137 6.05 -11.38 1.58
CA LEU A 137 4.79 -12.11 1.78
C LEU A 137 4.14 -12.51 0.44
N GLY A 138 4.93 -13.06 -0.47
CA GLY A 138 4.45 -13.61 -1.74
C GLY A 138 4.28 -12.61 -2.87
N ALA A 139 4.91 -11.46 -2.80
CA ALA A 139 4.95 -10.53 -3.93
C ALA A 139 5.94 -10.99 -5.02
N ASN A 140 6.98 -11.69 -4.61
CA ASN A 140 7.99 -12.25 -5.49
C ASN A 140 8.00 -13.77 -5.29
N VAL A 141 7.63 -14.52 -6.34
CA VAL A 141 7.55 -15.99 -6.28
C VAL A 141 8.95 -16.60 -6.31
N ASP A 142 9.80 -16.11 -7.23
CA ASP A 142 11.17 -16.55 -7.36
C ASP A 142 12.10 -15.48 -6.78
N CYS A 143 12.89 -15.84 -5.78
CA CYS A 143 13.85 -14.97 -5.13
C CYS A 143 15.25 -15.57 -5.22
N ASP A 144 16.16 -14.88 -5.88
CA ASP A 144 17.58 -15.21 -5.87
C ASP A 144 18.30 -14.69 -4.61
N SER A 145 19.56 -15.06 -4.46
CA SER A 145 20.36 -14.65 -3.30
C SER A 145 20.51 -13.13 -3.18
N THR A 146 20.61 -12.42 -4.29
CA THR A 146 20.73 -10.96 -4.32
C THR A 146 19.46 -10.31 -3.78
N MET A 147 18.29 -10.77 -4.20
CA MET A 147 17.00 -10.30 -3.71
C MET A 147 16.84 -10.57 -2.21
N LEU A 148 17.24 -11.76 -1.73
CA LEU A 148 17.15 -12.09 -0.30
C LEU A 148 18.04 -11.18 0.55
N VAL A 149 19.23 -10.81 0.07
CA VAL A 149 20.09 -9.81 0.73
C VAL A 149 19.42 -8.44 0.75
N GLN A 150 18.83 -7.99 -0.36
CA GLN A 150 18.10 -6.72 -0.42
C GLN A 150 16.90 -6.71 0.54
N PHE A 151 16.14 -7.82 0.64
CA PHE A 151 15.03 -7.95 1.59
C PHE A 151 15.52 -7.92 3.04
N ALA A 152 16.68 -8.54 3.33
CA ALA A 152 17.30 -8.48 4.65
C ALA A 152 17.65 -7.04 5.06
N ILE A 153 18.25 -6.28 4.14
CA ILE A 153 18.57 -4.87 4.37
C ILE A 153 17.30 -4.04 4.59
N MET A 154 16.30 -4.15 3.70
CA MET A 154 15.03 -3.43 3.85
C MET A 154 14.33 -3.78 5.16
N GLY A 155 14.30 -5.06 5.54
CA GLY A 155 13.71 -5.52 6.78
C GLY A 155 14.42 -4.99 8.02
N SER A 156 15.75 -4.95 8.01
CA SER A 156 16.54 -4.38 9.11
C SER A 156 16.27 -2.89 9.29
N VAL A 157 16.32 -2.13 8.21
CA VAL A 157 16.03 -0.67 8.26
C VAL A 157 14.61 -0.40 8.76
N LEU A 158 13.61 -1.15 8.26
CA LEU A 158 12.23 -0.99 8.71
C LEU A 158 12.06 -1.35 10.19
N ALA A 159 12.73 -2.44 10.65
CA ALA A 159 12.68 -2.85 12.04
C ALA A 159 13.29 -1.80 12.97
N GLU A 160 14.40 -1.19 12.58
CA GLU A 160 15.11 -0.19 13.36
C GLU A 160 14.39 1.16 13.36
N GLU A 161 14.08 1.70 12.18
CA GLU A 161 13.60 3.07 12.02
C GLU A 161 12.09 3.25 12.25
N VAL A 162 11.29 2.20 11.99
CA VAL A 162 9.82 2.31 12.06
C VAL A 162 9.24 1.48 13.21
N VAL A 163 9.80 0.28 13.45
CA VAL A 163 9.29 -0.61 14.52
C VAL A 163 10.04 -0.41 15.83
N GLU A 164 11.12 0.39 15.81
CA GLU A 164 11.94 0.75 16.98
C GLU A 164 12.59 -0.47 17.67
N ILE A 165 13.05 -1.43 16.86
CA ILE A 165 13.79 -2.61 17.33
C ILE A 165 15.31 -2.34 17.14
N PRO A 166 16.06 -2.02 18.18
CA PRO A 166 17.49 -1.73 18.05
C PRO A 166 18.28 -3.00 17.69
N ASN A 167 19.21 -2.88 16.75
CA ASN A 167 20.09 -3.96 16.30
C ASN A 167 19.31 -5.25 15.92
N PRO A 168 18.40 -5.19 14.96
CA PRO A 168 17.56 -6.33 14.60
C PRO A 168 18.40 -7.49 14.07
N ARG A 169 18.08 -8.70 14.53
CA ARG A 169 18.68 -9.93 14.00
C ARG A 169 17.88 -10.40 12.80
N VAL A 170 18.57 -10.77 11.73
CA VAL A 170 17.95 -11.29 10.50
C VAL A 170 18.13 -12.79 10.40
N ALA A 171 17.09 -13.48 9.95
CA ALA A 171 17.13 -14.90 9.63
C ALA A 171 16.40 -15.18 8.32
N LEU A 172 16.80 -16.20 7.61
CA LEU A 172 16.03 -16.74 6.50
C LEU A 172 14.92 -17.66 7.05
N LEU A 173 13.69 -17.45 6.60
CA LEU A 173 12.58 -18.33 6.89
C LEU A 173 12.55 -19.46 5.86
N ASN A 174 12.65 -20.70 6.34
CA ASN A 174 12.47 -21.90 5.55
C ASN A 174 11.41 -22.77 6.24
N ILE A 175 10.36 -23.17 5.53
CA ILE A 175 9.19 -23.85 6.08
C ILE A 175 9.07 -25.27 5.48
N GLY A 176 10.12 -25.98 5.29
CA GLY A 176 10.06 -27.34 4.86
C GLY A 176 10.70 -27.61 3.49
N GLU A 177 10.50 -28.82 3.00
CA GLU A 177 10.93 -29.26 1.68
C GLU A 177 9.80 -28.99 0.70
N GLU A 178 10.04 -28.09 -0.26
CA GLU A 178 9.17 -27.93 -1.44
C GLU A 178 9.76 -28.79 -2.56
N GLU A 179 8.92 -29.64 -3.19
CA GLU A 179 9.28 -30.45 -4.37
C GLU A 179 9.34 -29.57 -5.63
#